data_1612e609adce57f7d8bcd32eaf830f4c
#
_entry.id   1612e609adce57f7d8bcd32eaf830f4c
#
_cell.length_a   1.000
_cell.length_b   1.000
_cell.length_c   1.000
_cell.angle_alpha   90.00
_cell.angle_beta   90.00
_cell.angle_gamma   90.00
#
_symmetry.space_group_name_H-M   'P 1'
#
loop_
_entity.id
_entity.type
_entity.pdbx_description
1 polymer ?
#
loop_
_entity_poly.entity_id
_entity_poly.type
_entity_poly.pdbx_seq_one_letter_code
_entity_poly.pdbx_strand_id
1 'polypeptide(L)'
;MNIQLRNLGAVLIVAVLTAAGCGGSSGGGDTSPPPTDPPPTDPPPSGGIVRSGVAVGAGPITGFGSVIVNGATYDTSSTLWERDGDDSFSQSDFRVGETVIVRGSIDDNDNLVADTVELDEIVEGPATSAAATTATVMGQTVTSSAATLIDDDCALVGVSFDDLSGLTGFFAVEVYGTVQPDGSIDATFIECKTEADFDVGDEFEVNGIATGVTADTFMINGLQVNYSATPLIQNFPNGQISENDPVEVKGAPADFDSAQNLLAASKVEYKGNRLDGNE
;
A
#
# COMPACT_ATOMS: atom_id res chain seq x y z
N MET A 1 -28.14 40.93 9.41
CA MET A 1 -29.55 41.04 9.82
C MET A 1 -30.34 39.97 9.03
N ASN A 2 -30.98 39.11 9.76
CA ASN A 2 -31.85 37.98 9.40
C ASN A 2 -31.19 36.62 9.14
N ILE A 3 -31.17 35.92 10.23
CA ILE A 3 -31.10 34.47 10.42
C ILE A 3 -32.42 33.84 9.96
N GLN A 4 -32.37 32.79 9.15
CA GLN A 4 -33.49 31.86 9.03
C GLN A 4 -32.98 30.44 9.32
N LEU A 5 -33.32 29.95 10.51
CA LEU A 5 -33.36 28.55 10.87
C LEU A 5 -34.51 27.83 10.15
N ARG A 6 -34.28 26.69 9.56
CA ARG A 6 -35.37 25.73 9.21
C ARG A 6 -34.96 24.32 9.54
N ASN A 7 -35.45 23.89 10.68
CA ASN A 7 -36.11 22.65 11.08
C ASN A 7 -35.60 21.28 10.57
N LEU A 8 -35.22 20.52 11.59
CA LEU A 8 -35.14 19.04 11.69
C LEU A 8 -36.48 18.39 11.30
N GLY A 9 -36.39 17.30 10.56
CA GLY A 9 -37.42 16.30 10.44
C GLY A 9 -36.85 14.90 10.68
N ALA A 10 -36.96 14.43 11.91
CA ALA A 10 -36.66 13.03 12.27
C ALA A 10 -37.83 12.17 11.83
N VAL A 11 -37.59 11.17 11.00
CA VAL A 11 -38.55 10.09 10.69
C VAL A 11 -38.14 8.85 11.44
N LEU A 12 -38.93 8.50 12.44
CA LEU A 12 -38.88 7.28 13.20
C LEU A 12 -39.66 6.20 12.47
N ILE A 13 -39.02 5.14 11.98
CA ILE A 13 -39.69 3.95 11.44
C ILE A 13 -39.65 2.88 12.54
N VAL A 14 -40.83 2.59 13.07
CA VAL A 14 -41.09 1.48 13.98
C VAL A 14 -41.43 0.26 13.13
N ALA A 15 -40.60 -0.78 13.19
CA ALA A 15 -40.94 -2.09 12.61
C ALA A 15 -41.61 -2.96 13.69
N VAL A 16 -42.87 -3.35 13.43
CA VAL A 16 -43.65 -4.25 14.29
C VAL A 16 -43.35 -5.69 13.86
N LEU A 17 -42.79 -6.48 14.76
CA LEU A 17 -42.73 -7.94 14.66
C LEU A 17 -44.08 -8.53 15.06
N THR A 18 -44.73 -9.27 14.15
CA THR A 18 -45.83 -10.17 14.49
C THR A 18 -45.33 -11.60 14.53
N ALA A 19 -45.43 -12.21 15.70
CA ALA A 19 -45.25 -13.64 15.91
C ALA A 19 -46.62 -14.34 15.76
N ALA A 20 -46.65 -15.42 14.99
CA ALA A 20 -47.67 -16.44 15.05
C ALA A 20 -46.96 -17.77 14.74
N GLY A 21 -46.94 -18.81 15.54
CA GLY A 21 -47.97 -19.44 16.29
C GLY A 21 -48.23 -20.84 15.73
N CYS A 22 -47.66 -21.88 16.36
CA CYS A 22 -48.06 -23.27 16.53
C CYS A 22 -48.80 -24.04 15.41
N GLY A 23 -48.28 -25.24 15.14
CA GLY A 23 -49.01 -26.35 14.56
C GLY A 23 -48.17 -27.62 14.53
N GLY A 24 -48.31 -28.49 15.53
CA GLY A 24 -47.66 -29.77 15.57
C GLY A 24 -48.34 -30.81 14.69
N SER A 25 -47.58 -31.76 14.15
CA SER A 25 -48.04 -33.12 13.87
C SER A 25 -46.87 -34.11 13.85
N SER A 26 -47.09 -35.16 14.55
CA SER A 26 -46.26 -36.34 14.77
C SER A 26 -46.03 -37.19 13.53
N GLY A 27 -44.88 -37.82 13.39
CA GLY A 27 -44.75 -39.10 12.73
C GLY A 27 -43.49 -39.37 11.96
N GLY A 28 -42.72 -40.37 12.41
CA GLY A 28 -41.79 -41.12 11.56
C GLY A 28 -40.31 -40.85 11.84
N GLY A 29 -39.71 -41.79 12.63
CA GLY A 29 -38.27 -41.78 12.83
C GLY A 29 -37.51 -42.12 11.54
N ASP A 30 -36.58 -41.27 11.25
CA ASP A 30 -35.45 -41.58 10.39
C ASP A 30 -34.19 -41.14 11.15
N THR A 31 -33.41 -42.12 11.58
CA THR A 31 -32.19 -41.93 12.33
C THR A 31 -31.01 -41.78 11.37
N SER A 32 -31.03 -40.74 10.57
CA SER A 32 -29.82 -40.28 9.90
C SER A 32 -29.12 -39.29 10.80
N PRO A 33 -27.80 -39.46 11.08
CA PRO A 33 -27.07 -38.46 11.80
C PRO A 33 -27.11 -37.15 11.02
N PRO A 34 -27.14 -36.00 11.71
CA PRO A 34 -27.09 -34.71 11.02
C PRO A 34 -25.80 -34.65 10.17
N PRO A 35 -25.84 -34.02 9.00
CA PRO A 35 -24.65 -33.77 8.23
C PRO A 35 -23.67 -32.99 9.12
N THR A 36 -22.52 -33.58 9.38
CA THR A 36 -21.39 -32.85 9.99
C THR A 36 -21.00 -31.79 8.99
N ASP A 37 -21.22 -30.52 9.31
CA ASP A 37 -20.60 -29.44 8.59
C ASP A 37 -19.11 -29.74 8.47
N PRO A 38 -18.53 -29.59 7.27
CA PRO A 38 -17.09 -29.67 7.14
C PRO A 38 -16.48 -28.63 8.10
N PRO A 39 -15.39 -28.97 8.79
CA PRO A 39 -14.70 -28.00 9.64
C PRO A 39 -14.45 -26.76 8.78
N PRO A 40 -14.58 -25.55 9.36
CA PRO A 40 -14.21 -24.33 8.66
C PRO A 40 -12.80 -24.53 8.10
N THR A 41 -12.68 -24.47 6.78
CA THR A 41 -11.38 -24.42 6.15
C THR A 41 -10.79 -23.08 6.56
N ASP A 42 -9.84 -23.11 7.50
CA ASP A 42 -9.02 -21.94 7.77
C ASP A 42 -8.52 -21.43 6.42
N PRO A 43 -8.60 -20.10 6.17
CA PRO A 43 -7.97 -19.54 5.00
C PRO A 43 -6.50 -19.99 4.98
N PRO A 44 -5.93 -20.32 3.82
CA PRO A 44 -4.52 -20.69 3.78
C PRO A 44 -3.72 -19.58 4.45
N PRO A 45 -2.71 -19.90 5.27
CA PRO A 45 -1.88 -18.91 5.91
C PRO A 45 -1.29 -18.04 4.80
N SER A 46 -1.72 -16.78 4.74
CA SER A 46 -1.19 -15.81 3.82
C SER A 46 0.26 -15.54 4.22
N GLY A 47 1.16 -16.13 3.46
CA GLY A 47 2.51 -15.71 3.15
C GLY A 47 3.45 -15.21 4.25
N GLY A 48 3.48 -15.84 5.43
CA GLY A 48 4.62 -15.68 6.33
C GLY A 48 5.66 -16.77 6.05
N ILE A 49 6.85 -16.43 5.58
CA ILE A 49 7.94 -17.40 5.46
C ILE A 49 8.70 -17.39 6.78
N VAL A 50 8.48 -18.43 7.58
CA VAL A 50 9.28 -18.67 8.79
C VAL A 50 10.54 -19.42 8.39
N ARG A 51 11.71 -18.80 8.52
CA ARG A 51 13.01 -19.45 8.41
C ARG A 51 13.81 -19.20 9.69
N SER A 52 14.13 -20.26 10.41
CA SER A 52 15.12 -20.27 11.51
C SER A 52 14.89 -19.20 12.59
N GLY A 53 13.65 -19.00 13.04
CA GLY A 53 13.34 -17.98 14.05
C GLY A 53 13.19 -16.55 13.52
N VAL A 54 13.33 -16.34 12.20
CA VAL A 54 13.09 -15.05 11.54
C VAL A 54 11.65 -15.04 11.02
N ALA A 55 10.90 -14.00 11.34
CA ALA A 55 9.58 -13.74 10.81
C ALA A 55 9.66 -12.54 9.84
N VAL A 56 9.22 -12.72 8.60
CA VAL A 56 9.14 -11.64 7.61
C VAL A 56 7.73 -11.59 7.07
N GLY A 57 7.15 -10.40 7.01
CA GLY A 57 5.85 -10.15 6.41
C GLY A 57 5.88 -8.89 5.58
N ALA A 58 5.19 -8.88 4.44
CA ALA A 58 5.05 -7.70 3.61
C ALA A 58 3.60 -7.53 3.16
N GLY A 59 3.09 -6.32 3.14
CA GLY A 59 1.73 -5.99 2.69
C GLY A 59 1.10 -4.85 3.46
N PRO A 60 -0.19 -4.58 3.20
CA PRO A 60 -0.88 -3.46 3.83
C PRO A 60 -1.10 -3.70 5.32
N ILE A 61 -0.91 -2.63 6.09
CA ILE A 61 -1.34 -2.58 7.49
C ILE A 61 -2.87 -2.66 7.52
N THR A 62 -3.41 -3.64 8.24
CA THR A 62 -4.86 -3.80 8.40
C THR A 62 -5.36 -3.41 9.78
N GLY A 63 -4.47 -3.10 10.72
CA GLY A 63 -4.81 -2.63 12.06
C GLY A 63 -3.61 -2.43 12.96
N PHE A 64 -3.87 -1.73 14.07
CA PHE A 64 -2.91 -1.42 15.12
C PHE A 64 -3.39 -1.93 16.49
N GLY A 65 -2.44 -1.94 17.42
CA GLY A 65 -2.58 -2.49 18.77
C GLY A 65 -1.45 -3.46 19.12
N SER A 66 -0.88 -4.01 18.19
CA SER A 66 0.31 -4.52 17.51
C SER A 66 0.13 -4.17 16.05
N VAL A 67 1.10 -4.40 15.18
CA VAL A 67 0.85 -4.22 13.75
C VAL A 67 0.26 -5.50 13.16
N ILE A 68 -0.78 -5.35 12.33
CA ILE A 68 -1.44 -6.47 11.65
C ILE A 68 -1.17 -6.34 10.15
N VAL A 69 -0.43 -7.29 9.58
CA VAL A 69 -0.07 -7.33 8.16
C VAL A 69 -0.42 -8.72 7.61
N ASN A 70 -1.19 -8.77 6.53
CA ASN A 70 -1.64 -10.03 5.91
C ASN A 70 -2.30 -11.02 6.91
N GLY A 71 -3.04 -10.50 7.89
CA GLY A 71 -3.70 -11.30 8.92
C GLY A 71 -2.77 -11.84 10.02
N ALA A 72 -1.47 -11.61 9.94
CA ALA A 72 -0.51 -11.89 11.00
C ALA A 72 -0.38 -10.68 11.94
N THR A 73 -0.34 -10.94 13.24
CA THR A 73 -0.19 -9.91 14.28
C THR A 73 1.22 -9.96 14.82
N TYR A 74 1.95 -8.85 14.74
CA TYR A 74 3.31 -8.70 15.23
C TYR A 74 3.33 -7.80 16.46
N ASP A 75 3.91 -8.27 17.56
CA ASP A 75 4.18 -7.43 18.74
C ASP A 75 5.18 -6.33 18.37
N THR A 76 4.80 -5.10 18.64
CA THR A 76 5.57 -3.90 18.30
C THR A 76 6.08 -3.14 19.53
N SER A 77 6.19 -3.80 20.69
CA SER A 77 6.59 -3.15 21.94
C SER A 77 8.02 -2.58 21.96
N SER A 78 8.89 -3.07 21.06
CA SER A 78 10.30 -2.65 20.94
C SER A 78 10.76 -2.47 19.47
N THR A 79 9.83 -2.19 18.58
CA THR A 79 10.04 -2.12 17.13
C THR A 79 10.67 -0.78 16.73
N LEU A 80 11.62 -0.83 15.80
CA LEU A 80 12.03 0.34 15.02
C LEU A 80 11.04 0.54 13.88
N TRP A 81 10.62 1.78 13.68
CA TRP A 81 9.71 2.17 12.61
C TRP A 81 10.51 3.01 11.62
N GLU A 82 10.57 2.57 10.40
CA GLU A 82 11.48 3.12 9.39
C GLU A 82 10.71 3.59 8.15
N ARG A 83 11.15 4.71 7.61
CA ARG A 83 10.75 5.23 6.31
C ARG A 83 12.03 5.68 5.60
N ASP A 84 12.33 5.12 4.42
CA ASP A 84 13.53 5.44 3.64
C ASP A 84 14.87 5.31 4.38
N GLY A 85 14.96 4.37 5.34
CA GLY A 85 16.14 4.17 6.18
C GLY A 85 16.31 5.19 7.32
N ASP A 86 15.32 6.06 7.54
CA ASP A 86 15.22 6.92 8.73
C ASP A 86 14.40 6.20 9.82
N ASP A 87 15.01 5.98 10.98
CA ASP A 87 14.42 5.31 12.15
C ASP A 87 13.82 6.27 13.18
N SER A 88 13.63 7.54 12.84
CA SER A 88 13.08 8.56 13.72
C SER A 88 11.55 8.48 13.90
N PHE A 89 10.89 7.56 13.18
CA PHE A 89 9.44 7.39 13.17
C PHE A 89 8.93 6.52 14.33
N SER A 90 7.62 6.56 14.54
CA SER A 90 6.89 5.78 15.54
C SER A 90 5.63 5.18 14.92
N GLN A 91 4.99 4.24 15.62
CA GLN A 91 3.74 3.63 15.15
C GLN A 91 2.65 4.67 14.79
N SER A 92 2.64 5.84 15.44
CA SER A 92 1.63 6.87 15.18
C SER A 92 1.80 7.59 13.84
N ASP A 93 2.95 7.42 13.19
CA ASP A 93 3.26 8.02 11.90
C ASP A 93 2.86 7.12 10.73
N PHE A 94 2.39 5.89 11.02
CA PHE A 94 1.93 4.91 10.06
C PHE A 94 0.40 4.79 10.07
N ARG A 95 -0.19 4.45 8.94
CA ARG A 95 -1.65 4.40 8.74
C ARG A 95 -2.11 3.01 8.24
N VAL A 96 -3.37 2.70 8.50
CA VAL A 96 -4.02 1.52 7.91
C VAL A 96 -4.11 1.71 6.39
N GLY A 97 -3.73 0.70 5.65
CA GLY A 97 -3.69 0.71 4.19
C GLY A 97 -2.29 0.96 3.60
N GLU A 98 -1.38 1.61 4.32
CA GLU A 98 0.03 1.70 3.91
C GLU A 98 0.65 0.30 3.84
N THR A 99 1.48 0.06 2.85
CA THR A 99 2.24 -1.18 2.73
C THR A 99 3.55 -1.08 3.50
N VAL A 100 3.89 -2.17 4.19
CA VAL A 100 5.11 -2.25 5.00
C VAL A 100 5.80 -3.59 4.80
N ILE A 101 7.10 -3.61 5.07
CA ILE A 101 7.89 -4.82 5.29
C ILE A 101 8.15 -4.92 6.79
N VAL A 102 7.70 -6.03 7.38
CA VAL A 102 7.96 -6.35 8.79
C VAL A 102 9.05 -7.40 8.84
N ARG A 103 10.14 -7.10 9.55
CA ARG A 103 11.19 -8.06 9.88
C ARG A 103 11.20 -8.28 11.38
N GLY A 104 11.38 -9.52 11.80
CA GLY A 104 11.32 -9.87 13.20
C GLY A 104 11.60 -11.33 13.48
N SER A 105 11.13 -11.78 14.63
CA SER A 105 11.39 -13.10 15.16
C SER A 105 10.12 -13.74 15.74
N ILE A 106 10.25 -15.02 16.13
CA ILE A 106 9.22 -15.72 16.90
C ILE A 106 9.76 -15.91 18.32
N ASP A 107 8.99 -15.47 19.32
CA ASP A 107 9.36 -15.62 20.72
C ASP A 107 9.16 -17.06 21.24
N ASP A 108 9.56 -17.31 22.49
CA ASP A 108 9.44 -18.63 23.14
C ASP A 108 7.97 -19.08 23.36
N ASN A 109 6.99 -18.23 23.09
CA ASN A 109 5.55 -18.49 23.20
C ASN A 109 4.85 -18.57 21.85
N ASP A 110 5.62 -18.69 20.75
CA ASP A 110 5.15 -18.71 19.37
C ASP A 110 4.48 -17.39 18.91
N ASN A 111 4.76 -16.24 19.55
CA ASN A 111 4.30 -14.96 19.07
C ASN A 111 5.28 -14.38 18.05
N LEU A 112 4.73 -13.69 17.05
CA LEU A 112 5.51 -12.89 16.12
C LEU A 112 5.89 -11.57 16.79
N VAL A 113 7.16 -11.22 16.78
CA VAL A 113 7.71 -9.97 17.31
C VAL A 113 8.37 -9.22 16.16
N ALA A 114 7.96 -7.97 15.95
CA ALA A 114 8.59 -7.13 14.95
C ALA A 114 9.85 -6.46 15.53
N ASP A 115 10.98 -6.65 14.88
CA ASP A 115 12.21 -5.90 15.13
C ASP A 115 12.16 -4.58 14.37
N THR A 116 11.77 -4.61 13.08
CA THR A 116 11.56 -3.44 12.24
C THR A 116 10.23 -3.49 11.50
N VAL A 117 9.61 -2.34 11.30
CA VAL A 117 8.50 -2.11 10.38
C VAL A 117 8.92 -0.97 9.46
N GLU A 118 9.17 -1.29 8.21
CA GLU A 118 9.63 -0.38 7.17
C GLU A 118 8.50 -0.06 6.20
N LEU A 119 8.30 1.22 5.91
CA LEU A 119 7.32 1.65 4.91
C LEU A 119 7.76 1.20 3.51
N ASP A 120 6.81 0.84 2.68
CA ASP A 120 7.03 0.31 1.33
C ASP A 120 6.04 0.95 0.34
N GLU A 121 6.30 2.20 -0.01
CA GLU A 121 5.57 2.84 -1.09
C GLU A 121 6.02 2.29 -2.45
N ILE A 122 5.13 2.39 -3.44
CA ILE A 122 5.42 1.90 -4.80
C ILE A 122 5.76 3.02 -5.75
N VAL A 123 5.09 4.16 -5.59
CA VAL A 123 5.39 5.36 -6.38
C VAL A 123 5.01 6.60 -5.60
N GLU A 124 5.92 7.58 -5.61
CA GLU A 124 5.69 8.93 -5.15
C GLU A 124 6.05 9.92 -6.26
N GLY A 125 5.08 10.77 -6.64
CA GLY A 125 5.29 11.80 -7.64
C GLY A 125 4.00 12.31 -8.29
N PRO A 126 4.09 13.15 -9.33
CA PRO A 126 2.92 13.77 -9.93
C PRO A 126 2.06 12.79 -10.72
N ALA A 127 0.74 12.92 -10.55
CA ALA A 127 -0.23 12.26 -11.41
C ALA A 127 -0.36 13.04 -12.73
N THR A 128 -0.16 12.35 -13.87
CA THR A 128 -0.25 12.95 -15.20
C THR A 128 -1.64 12.79 -15.84
N SER A 129 -2.40 11.79 -15.40
CA SER A 129 -3.81 11.60 -15.74
C SER A 129 -4.56 10.95 -14.59
N ALA A 130 -5.85 11.24 -14.46
CA ALA A 130 -6.70 10.67 -13.43
C ALA A 130 -8.15 10.57 -13.89
N ALA A 131 -8.80 9.48 -13.53
CA ALA A 131 -10.22 9.20 -13.70
C ALA A 131 -10.74 8.56 -12.40
N ALA A 132 -12.02 8.28 -12.29
CA ALA A 132 -12.64 7.83 -11.03
C ALA A 132 -11.92 6.63 -10.36
N THR A 133 -11.48 5.66 -11.13
CA THR A 133 -10.88 4.41 -10.59
C THR A 133 -9.48 4.12 -11.13
N THR A 134 -8.91 5.00 -11.94
CA THR A 134 -7.59 4.82 -12.53
C THR A 134 -6.85 6.15 -12.61
N ALA A 135 -5.55 6.11 -12.33
CA ALA A 135 -4.66 7.25 -12.49
C ALA A 135 -3.33 6.78 -13.12
N THR A 136 -2.58 7.73 -13.66
CA THR A 136 -1.19 7.50 -14.08
C THR A 136 -0.31 8.40 -13.22
N VAL A 137 0.54 7.80 -12.41
CA VAL A 137 1.51 8.49 -11.55
C VAL A 137 2.90 8.13 -12.05
N MET A 138 3.67 9.09 -12.50
CA MET A 138 5.02 8.89 -13.05
C MET A 138 5.10 7.69 -14.01
N GLY A 139 4.12 7.55 -14.91
CA GLY A 139 4.05 6.44 -15.87
C GLY A 139 3.57 5.10 -15.33
N GLN A 140 3.28 5.01 -14.04
CA GLN A 140 2.69 3.83 -13.42
C GLN A 140 1.16 3.90 -13.50
N THR A 141 0.52 2.81 -13.90
CA THR A 141 -0.95 2.72 -13.87
C THR A 141 -1.40 2.34 -12.47
N VAL A 142 -2.15 3.22 -11.84
CA VAL A 142 -2.73 3.03 -10.50
C VAL A 142 -4.21 2.77 -10.64
N THR A 143 -4.71 1.74 -9.96
CA THR A 143 -6.14 1.41 -9.89
C THR A 143 -6.63 1.47 -8.46
N SER A 144 -7.87 1.90 -8.26
CA SER A 144 -8.52 1.89 -6.95
C SER A 144 -9.76 1.01 -6.94
N SER A 145 -10.10 0.54 -5.77
CA SER A 145 -11.30 -0.25 -5.47
C SER A 145 -12.03 0.34 -4.26
N ALA A 146 -13.17 -0.23 -3.90
CA ALA A 146 -13.87 0.14 -2.67
C ALA A 146 -13.08 -0.13 -1.37
N ALA A 147 -11.97 -0.85 -1.46
CA ALA A 147 -11.08 -1.14 -0.33
C ALA A 147 -9.87 -0.17 -0.28
N THR A 148 -9.65 0.64 -1.30
CA THR A 148 -8.59 1.64 -1.32
C THR A 148 -8.95 2.77 -0.36
N LEU A 149 -8.04 3.09 0.54
CA LEU A 149 -8.16 4.24 1.43
C LEU A 149 -7.48 5.44 0.78
N ILE A 150 -8.15 6.59 0.81
CA ILE A 150 -7.59 7.85 0.30
C ILE A 150 -7.51 8.81 1.49
N ASP A 151 -6.36 9.41 1.69
CA ASP A 151 -6.13 10.33 2.80
C ASP A 151 -7.03 11.57 2.72
N ASP A 152 -7.39 12.09 3.88
CA ASP A 152 -8.21 13.31 4.01
C ASP A 152 -7.53 14.52 3.34
N ASP A 153 -6.21 14.55 3.24
CA ASP A 153 -5.44 15.60 2.56
C ASP A 153 -5.65 15.62 1.04
N CYS A 154 -6.17 14.52 0.47
CA CYS A 154 -6.62 14.47 -0.92
C CYS A 154 -7.95 15.20 -1.20
N ALA A 155 -8.50 15.92 -0.21
CA ALA A 155 -9.75 16.68 -0.35
C ALA A 155 -9.59 17.92 -1.22
N LEU A 156 -9.89 17.82 -2.50
CA LEU A 156 -10.09 18.97 -3.36
C LEU A 156 -11.58 19.35 -3.42
N VAL A 157 -11.87 20.65 -3.53
CA VAL A 157 -13.24 21.14 -3.66
C VAL A 157 -13.92 20.53 -4.89
N GLY A 158 -14.92 19.68 -4.65
CA GLY A 158 -15.71 19.05 -5.72
C GLY A 158 -15.22 17.66 -6.15
N VAL A 159 -14.21 17.11 -5.50
CA VAL A 159 -13.76 15.71 -5.70
C VAL A 159 -14.21 14.87 -4.51
N SER A 160 -14.75 13.67 -4.78
CA SER A 160 -15.08 12.70 -3.74
C SER A 160 -13.79 12.04 -3.22
N PHE A 161 -13.71 11.78 -1.93
CA PHE A 161 -12.62 11.00 -1.32
C PHE A 161 -12.53 9.55 -1.84
N ASP A 162 -13.56 9.08 -2.53
CA ASP A 162 -13.62 7.73 -3.08
C ASP A 162 -13.20 7.68 -4.57
N ASP A 163 -12.57 8.76 -5.09
CA ASP A 163 -12.39 8.96 -6.53
C ASP A 163 -10.99 9.53 -6.82
N LEU A 164 -10.25 8.89 -7.71
CA LEU A 164 -8.90 9.30 -8.11
C LEU A 164 -8.88 10.52 -9.04
N SER A 165 -10.04 11.00 -9.53
CA SER A 165 -10.10 12.02 -10.62
C SER A 165 -9.44 13.36 -10.28
N GLY A 166 -9.25 13.65 -8.98
CA GLY A 166 -8.61 14.88 -8.49
C GLY A 166 -7.09 14.81 -8.36
N LEU A 167 -6.47 13.66 -8.50
CA LEU A 167 -5.04 13.48 -8.19
C LEU A 167 -4.09 14.35 -9.00
N THR A 168 -4.47 14.73 -10.23
CA THR A 168 -3.68 15.66 -11.05
C THR A 168 -3.61 17.09 -10.49
N GLY A 169 -4.36 17.40 -9.45
CA GLY A 169 -4.35 18.70 -8.76
C GLY A 169 -3.28 18.82 -7.69
N PHE A 170 -2.57 17.74 -7.36
CA PHE A 170 -1.53 17.71 -6.32
C PHE A 170 -0.14 17.80 -6.92
N PHE A 171 0.82 18.25 -6.11
CA PHE A 171 2.23 18.30 -6.48
C PHE A 171 2.78 16.88 -6.63
N ALA A 172 2.48 16.01 -5.67
CA ALA A 172 2.76 14.59 -5.72
C ALA A 172 1.61 13.80 -5.09
N VAL A 173 1.55 12.51 -5.43
CA VAL A 173 0.76 11.51 -4.74
C VAL A 173 1.67 10.35 -4.38
N GLU A 174 1.52 9.85 -3.18
CA GLU A 174 2.22 8.68 -2.67
C GLU A 174 1.27 7.50 -2.68
N VAL A 175 1.66 6.41 -3.32
CA VAL A 175 0.78 5.25 -3.58
C VAL A 175 1.35 4.01 -2.95
N TYR A 176 0.58 3.41 -2.08
CA TYR A 176 0.81 2.11 -1.46
C TYR A 176 -0.11 1.07 -2.08
N GLY A 177 0.36 -0.15 -2.23
CA GLY A 177 -0.48 -1.16 -2.83
C GLY A 177 0.25 -2.44 -3.22
N THR A 178 -0.29 -3.12 -4.22
CA THR A 178 0.28 -4.36 -4.76
C THR A 178 0.49 -4.23 -6.25
N VAL A 179 1.72 -4.47 -6.71
CA VAL A 179 2.02 -4.52 -8.14
C VAL A 179 1.46 -5.81 -8.74
N GLN A 180 0.65 -5.65 -9.78
CA GLN A 180 0.02 -6.75 -10.51
C GLN A 180 0.96 -7.32 -11.58
N PRO A 181 0.71 -8.54 -12.09
CA PRO A 181 1.55 -9.15 -13.14
C PRO A 181 1.63 -8.36 -14.44
N ASP A 182 0.69 -7.45 -14.71
CA ASP A 182 0.70 -6.56 -15.88
C ASP A 182 1.43 -5.22 -15.61
N GLY A 183 1.97 -5.05 -14.40
CA GLY A 183 2.68 -3.86 -13.96
C GLY A 183 1.79 -2.74 -13.43
N SER A 184 0.46 -2.93 -13.40
CA SER A 184 -0.44 -1.98 -12.72
C SER A 184 -0.33 -2.10 -11.20
N ILE A 185 -0.73 -1.06 -10.49
CA ILE A 185 -0.73 -1.00 -9.02
C ILE A 185 -2.18 -1.01 -8.55
N ASP A 186 -2.57 -2.04 -7.79
CA ASP A 186 -3.82 -2.03 -7.03
C ASP A 186 -3.57 -1.29 -5.71
N ALA A 187 -4.00 -0.03 -5.64
CA ALA A 187 -3.74 0.83 -4.50
C ALA A 187 -4.53 0.37 -3.25
N THR A 188 -3.84 0.32 -2.11
CA THR A 188 -4.42 0.09 -0.78
C THR A 188 -4.56 1.38 0.00
N PHE A 189 -3.61 2.33 -0.16
CA PHE A 189 -3.65 3.66 0.41
C PHE A 189 -3.04 4.68 -0.56
N ILE A 190 -3.58 5.89 -0.56
CA ILE A 190 -3.09 7.01 -1.37
C ILE A 190 -3.04 8.25 -0.48
N GLU A 191 -1.87 8.87 -0.42
CA GLU A 191 -1.64 10.15 0.21
C GLU A 191 -1.40 11.22 -0.84
N CYS A 192 -1.87 12.45 -0.59
CA CYS A 192 -1.70 13.58 -1.50
C CYS A 192 -0.81 14.64 -0.86
N LYS A 193 0.15 15.13 -1.63
CA LYS A 193 1.10 16.14 -1.17
C LYS A 193 1.01 17.41 -2.01
N THR A 194 0.98 18.54 -1.33
CA THR A 194 1.14 19.84 -1.96
C THR A 194 2.64 20.17 -2.08
N GLU A 195 2.99 21.21 -2.85
CA GLU A 195 4.40 21.66 -2.93
C GLU A 195 4.95 22.12 -1.55
N ALA A 196 4.08 22.49 -0.62
CA ALA A 196 4.49 22.91 0.72
C ALA A 196 4.78 21.73 1.67
N ASP A 197 4.32 20.53 1.33
CA ASP A 197 4.56 19.30 2.07
C ASP A 197 5.88 18.63 1.66
N PHE A 198 6.50 19.11 0.58
CA PHE A 198 7.81 18.68 0.12
C PHE A 198 8.92 19.57 0.70
N ASP A 199 9.78 18.98 1.50
CA ASP A 199 10.95 19.65 2.06
C ASP A 199 12.15 19.62 1.09
N VAL A 200 13.17 20.40 1.41
CA VAL A 200 14.41 20.39 0.63
C VAL A 200 15.15 19.08 0.88
N GLY A 201 15.18 18.26 -0.14
CA GLY A 201 15.82 16.93 -0.11
C GLY A 201 14.85 15.79 -0.34
N ASP A 202 13.54 16.05 -0.31
CA ASP A 202 12.56 15.05 -0.70
C ASP A 202 12.67 14.73 -2.19
N GLU A 203 12.44 13.48 -2.54
CA GLU A 203 12.63 12.95 -3.89
C GLU A 203 11.36 12.27 -4.37
N PHE A 204 11.09 12.33 -5.66
CA PHE A 204 10.13 11.42 -6.29
C PHE A 204 10.72 10.03 -6.33
N GLU A 205 9.86 9.02 -6.14
CA GLU A 205 10.26 7.63 -6.06
C GLU A 205 9.40 6.72 -6.95
N VAL A 206 10.03 5.73 -7.57
CA VAL A 206 9.32 4.67 -8.29
C VAL A 206 9.99 3.33 -8.04
N ASN A 207 9.23 2.37 -7.55
CA ASN A 207 9.59 0.97 -7.42
C ASN A 207 9.06 0.16 -8.60
N GLY A 208 9.87 -0.69 -9.21
CA GLY A 208 9.42 -1.52 -10.33
C GLY A 208 10.50 -2.37 -10.96
N ILE A 209 10.23 -2.85 -12.16
CA ILE A 209 11.15 -3.73 -12.91
C ILE A 209 11.83 -2.94 -14.01
N ALA A 210 13.17 -2.94 -14.01
CA ALA A 210 13.97 -2.31 -15.07
C ALA A 210 13.85 -3.09 -16.38
N THR A 211 13.46 -2.42 -17.45
CA THR A 211 13.33 -2.99 -18.80
C THR A 211 13.97 -2.09 -19.85
N GLY A 212 14.36 -2.65 -21.00
CA GLY A 212 15.00 -1.88 -22.06
C GLY A 212 16.30 -1.21 -21.61
N VAL A 213 17.09 -1.89 -20.80
CA VAL A 213 18.31 -1.35 -20.17
C VAL A 213 19.37 -1.05 -21.23
N THR A 214 19.88 0.18 -21.21
CA THR A 214 20.99 0.66 -22.05
C THR A 214 22.16 1.12 -21.16
N ALA A 215 23.16 1.79 -21.71
CA ALA A 215 24.24 2.37 -20.91
C ALA A 215 23.81 3.58 -20.05
N ASP A 216 22.74 4.25 -20.47
CA ASP A 216 22.35 5.56 -19.90
C ASP A 216 20.89 5.58 -19.41
N THR A 217 20.04 4.65 -19.87
CA THR A 217 18.60 4.68 -19.58
C THR A 217 18.01 3.29 -19.42
N PHE A 218 16.89 3.20 -18.72
CA PHE A 218 15.98 2.06 -18.70
C PHE A 218 14.53 2.55 -18.52
N MET A 219 13.58 1.63 -18.60
CA MET A 219 12.15 1.91 -18.39
C MET A 219 11.65 1.20 -17.13
N ILE A 220 10.77 1.86 -16.40
CA ILE A 220 9.85 1.22 -15.43
C ILE A 220 8.44 1.49 -15.95
N ASN A 221 7.79 0.49 -16.53
CA ASN A 221 6.52 0.65 -17.24
C ASN A 221 6.54 1.84 -18.20
N GLY A 222 5.76 2.90 -17.93
CA GLY A 222 5.72 4.12 -18.75
C GLY A 222 6.76 5.18 -18.42
N LEU A 223 7.54 5.04 -17.33
CA LEU A 223 8.57 5.99 -16.94
C LEU A 223 9.90 5.66 -17.61
N GLN A 224 10.52 6.63 -18.26
CA GLN A 224 11.92 6.55 -18.66
C GLN A 224 12.81 7.05 -17.51
N VAL A 225 13.80 6.25 -17.13
CA VAL A 225 14.82 6.63 -16.15
C VAL A 225 16.12 6.91 -16.87
N ASN A 226 16.70 8.09 -16.64
CA ASN A 226 18.02 8.45 -17.12
C ASN A 226 19.01 8.41 -15.94
N TYR A 227 20.02 7.55 -16.02
CA TYR A 227 21.06 7.41 -15.01
C TYR A 227 22.47 7.73 -15.52
N SER A 228 22.57 8.45 -16.65
CA SER A 228 23.84 8.85 -17.27
C SER A 228 24.64 9.86 -16.42
N ALA A 229 23.99 10.61 -15.51
CA ALA A 229 24.62 11.62 -14.67
C ALA A 229 25.31 11.03 -13.41
N THR A 230 25.60 9.72 -13.42
CA THR A 230 26.26 9.01 -12.30
C THR A 230 25.50 9.07 -10.98
N PRO A 231 24.25 8.60 -10.93
CA PRO A 231 23.51 8.48 -9.68
C PRO A 231 24.22 7.49 -8.74
N LEU A 232 23.78 7.49 -7.49
CA LEU A 232 24.16 6.45 -6.55
C LEU A 232 23.53 5.11 -6.99
N ILE A 233 24.35 4.13 -7.38
CA ILE A 233 23.91 2.79 -7.77
C ILE A 233 24.26 1.83 -6.64
N GLN A 234 23.25 1.18 -6.04
CA GLN A 234 23.41 0.40 -4.81
C GLN A 234 22.87 -1.03 -4.93
N ASN A 235 23.44 -1.92 -4.17
CA ASN A 235 22.97 -3.27 -3.86
C ASN A 235 22.82 -4.22 -5.06
N PHE A 236 23.26 -3.86 -6.27
CA PHE A 236 23.17 -4.71 -7.44
C PHE A 236 24.13 -5.90 -7.33
N PRO A 237 23.66 -7.15 -7.56
CA PRO A 237 24.48 -8.36 -7.40
C PRO A 237 25.77 -8.36 -8.24
N ASN A 238 25.74 -7.70 -9.41
CA ASN A 238 26.86 -7.61 -10.33
C ASN A 238 27.45 -6.19 -10.43
N GLY A 239 27.02 -5.27 -9.55
CA GLY A 239 27.46 -3.88 -9.54
C GLY A 239 26.93 -3.04 -10.71
N GLN A 240 25.92 -3.53 -11.45
CA GLN A 240 25.32 -2.84 -12.58
C GLN A 240 23.84 -3.22 -12.72
N ILE A 241 23.06 -2.30 -13.31
CA ILE A 241 21.65 -2.51 -13.62
C ILE A 241 21.52 -3.47 -14.79
N SER A 242 20.63 -4.45 -14.68
CA SER A 242 20.37 -5.46 -15.71
C SER A 242 18.88 -5.53 -16.06
N GLU A 243 18.58 -6.12 -17.19
CA GLU A 243 17.20 -6.38 -17.63
C GLU A 243 16.47 -7.28 -16.62
N ASN A 244 15.25 -6.89 -16.24
CA ASN A 244 14.38 -7.50 -15.25
C ASN A 244 14.85 -7.37 -13.79
N ASP A 245 15.81 -6.50 -13.49
CA ASP A 245 16.13 -6.20 -12.09
C ASP A 245 14.96 -5.46 -11.41
N PRO A 246 14.54 -5.88 -10.22
CA PRO A 246 13.68 -5.07 -9.38
C PRO A 246 14.49 -3.91 -8.81
N VAL A 247 13.99 -2.70 -9.02
CA VAL A 247 14.70 -1.47 -8.67
C VAL A 247 13.79 -0.46 -7.97
N GLU A 248 14.39 0.32 -7.10
CA GLU A 248 13.89 1.60 -6.63
C GLU A 248 14.68 2.71 -7.31
N VAL A 249 13.98 3.72 -7.76
CA VAL A 249 14.58 4.90 -8.39
C VAL A 249 14.12 6.13 -7.65
N LYS A 250 15.07 6.96 -7.22
CA LYS A 250 14.79 8.27 -6.64
C LYS A 250 15.35 9.38 -7.52
N GLY A 251 14.72 10.55 -7.47
CA GLY A 251 15.20 11.75 -8.14
C GLY A 251 14.48 13.00 -7.66
N ALA A 252 15.18 14.14 -7.68
CA ALA A 252 14.57 15.38 -7.22
C ALA A 252 13.37 15.76 -8.12
N PRO A 253 12.33 16.42 -7.55
CA PRO A 253 11.18 16.89 -8.32
C PRO A 253 11.54 17.72 -9.55
N ALA A 254 12.62 18.53 -9.45
CA ALA A 254 13.11 19.36 -10.55
C ALA A 254 13.74 18.55 -11.71
N ASP A 255 14.08 17.29 -11.48
CA ASP A 255 14.71 16.38 -12.44
C ASP A 255 13.69 15.51 -13.17
N PHE A 256 12.39 15.71 -12.91
CA PHE A 256 11.29 15.04 -13.61
C PHE A 256 10.73 15.90 -14.74
N ASP A 257 10.83 15.40 -15.97
CA ASP A 257 10.18 15.98 -17.17
C ASP A 257 8.83 15.30 -17.42
N SER A 258 7.76 15.94 -16.99
CA SER A 258 6.39 15.42 -17.15
C SER A 258 5.94 15.30 -18.63
N ALA A 259 6.51 16.10 -19.53
CA ALA A 259 6.16 16.05 -20.96
C ALA A 259 6.74 14.82 -21.66
N GLN A 260 7.88 14.33 -21.20
CA GLN A 260 8.56 13.15 -21.70
C GLN A 260 8.36 11.92 -20.79
N ASN A 261 7.78 12.11 -19.61
CA ASN A 261 7.70 11.14 -18.54
C ASN A 261 9.08 10.52 -18.24
N LEU A 262 10.05 11.40 -17.97
CA LEU A 262 11.44 11.06 -17.78
C LEU A 262 11.92 11.59 -16.43
N LEU A 263 12.55 10.73 -15.64
CA LEU A 263 13.23 11.07 -14.39
C LEU A 263 14.74 10.94 -14.58
N ALA A 264 15.50 12.01 -14.29
CA ALA A 264 16.94 11.89 -14.12
C ALA A 264 17.21 11.44 -12.67
N ALA A 265 17.69 10.20 -12.55
CA ALA A 265 17.87 9.55 -11.25
C ALA A 265 19.03 10.16 -10.45
N SER A 266 18.80 10.40 -9.16
CA SER A 266 19.81 10.65 -8.14
C SER A 266 20.33 9.34 -7.53
N LYS A 267 19.41 8.32 -7.40
CA LYS A 267 19.69 7.01 -6.84
C LYS A 267 18.97 5.93 -7.65
N VAL A 268 19.64 4.80 -7.83
CA VAL A 268 19.03 3.55 -8.31
C VAL A 268 19.50 2.43 -7.41
N GLU A 269 18.56 1.72 -6.79
CA GLU A 269 18.84 0.66 -5.84
C GLU A 269 18.19 -0.65 -6.27
N TYR A 270 18.90 -1.77 -6.09
CA TYR A 270 18.36 -3.11 -6.33
C TYR A 270 17.51 -3.56 -5.15
N LYS A 271 16.27 -3.95 -5.38
CA LYS A 271 15.29 -4.38 -4.37
C LYS A 271 14.96 -5.88 -4.37
N GLY A 272 15.72 -6.69 -5.10
CA GLY A 272 15.47 -8.14 -5.21
C GLY A 272 15.64 -8.94 -3.91
N ASN A 273 16.30 -8.37 -2.92
CA ASN A 273 16.58 -9.02 -1.63
C ASN A 273 15.70 -8.50 -0.48
N ARG A 274 14.69 -7.67 -0.76
CA ARG A 274 13.87 -7.00 0.28
C ARG A 274 13.28 -7.95 1.32
N LEU A 275 12.88 -9.14 0.91
CA LEU A 275 12.30 -10.12 1.82
C LEU A 275 13.34 -11.08 2.44
N ASP A 276 14.59 -11.02 2.02
CA ASP A 276 15.66 -11.91 2.49
C ASP A 276 16.39 -11.40 3.73
N GLY A 277 16.14 -10.15 4.15
CA GLY A 277 16.77 -9.50 5.30
C GLY A 277 18.27 -9.23 5.12
N ASN A 278 18.74 -9.17 3.89
CA ASN A 278 20.12 -8.88 3.52
C ASN A 278 20.17 -7.56 2.72
N GLU A 279 19.97 -6.45 3.42
CA GLU A 279 20.31 -5.11 2.91
C GLU A 279 21.67 -4.68 3.43
#